data_0522b2c908ef1a4ca3f8310bba68dfa1
#
_entry.id   0522b2c908ef1a4ca3f8310bba68dfa1
#
_cell.length_a   1.000
_cell.length_b   1.000
_cell.length_c   1.000
_cell.angle_alpha   90.00
_cell.angle_beta   90.00
_cell.angle_gamma   90.00
#
_symmetry.space_group_name_H-M   'P 1'
#
loop_
_entity.id
_entity.type
_entity.pdbx_description
1 polymer ?
#
loop_
_entity_poly.entity_id
_entity_poly.type
_entity_poly.pdbx_seq_one_letter_code
_entity_poly.pdbx_strand_id
1 'polypeptide(L)'
;MDTPGAPKQVVRVTIFNQTYSLSTSGDPHDTEELAHEVDELMSNIARRAGNLDSARTAVLACLHLADRLRTAEQQLGELRHSVSDKTRDFAMLLDKAFAPGEGD
;
A
#
# COMPACT_ATOMS: atom_id res chain seq x y z
N MET A 1 7.17 2.61 -23.88
CA MET A 1 6.64 1.56 -24.73
C MET A 1 5.70 0.64 -23.97
N ASP A 2 4.61 0.30 -24.57
CA ASP A 2 3.64 -0.54 -23.89
C ASP A 2 4.09 -1.97 -23.82
N THR A 3 3.72 -2.63 -22.73
CA THR A 3 3.97 -4.04 -22.60
C THR A 3 3.12 -4.80 -23.61
N PRO A 4 3.72 -5.67 -24.42
CA PRO A 4 2.93 -6.45 -25.37
C PRO A 4 1.86 -7.26 -24.63
N GLY A 5 0.66 -7.25 -25.17
CA GLY A 5 -0.43 -8.02 -24.61
C GLY A 5 -1.14 -7.38 -23.43
N ALA A 6 -0.74 -6.19 -23.03
CA ALA A 6 -1.38 -5.49 -21.92
C ALA A 6 -1.88 -4.13 -22.42
N PRO A 7 -2.99 -4.10 -23.15
CA PRO A 7 -3.52 -2.85 -23.67
C PRO A 7 -3.94 -1.93 -22.53
N LYS A 8 -3.71 -0.65 -22.71
CA LYS A 8 -4.12 0.33 -21.75
C LYS A 8 -5.59 0.64 -21.93
N GLN A 9 -6.26 0.82 -20.83
CA GLN A 9 -7.65 1.22 -20.82
C GLN A 9 -7.77 2.56 -20.14
N VAL A 10 -8.76 3.34 -20.58
CA VAL A 10 -9.04 4.65 -19.99
C VAL A 10 -10.16 4.48 -18.98
N VAL A 11 -9.91 4.93 -17.76
CA VAL A 11 -10.88 4.89 -16.68
C VAL A 11 -11.19 6.32 -16.27
N ARG A 12 -12.47 6.62 -16.17
CA ARG A 12 -12.90 7.94 -15.70
C ARG A 12 -13.29 7.83 -14.23
N VAL A 13 -12.68 8.66 -13.42
CA VAL A 13 -12.91 8.66 -11.98
C VAL A 13 -13.22 10.08 -11.53
N THR A 14 -13.99 10.18 -10.45
CA THR A 14 -14.28 11.46 -9.84
C THR A 14 -13.63 11.49 -8.47
N ILE A 15 -12.76 12.46 -8.25
CA ILE A 15 -12.07 12.64 -7.00
C ILE A 15 -12.29 14.07 -6.55
N PHE A 16 -12.88 14.24 -5.39
CA PHE A 16 -13.14 15.56 -4.80
C PHE A 16 -13.86 16.47 -5.79
N ASN A 17 -14.93 15.95 -6.40
CA ASN A 17 -15.80 16.66 -7.33
C ASN A 17 -15.15 17.00 -8.66
N GLN A 18 -14.00 16.43 -8.99
CA GLN A 18 -13.38 16.64 -10.29
C GLN A 18 -13.21 15.31 -10.99
N THR A 19 -13.46 15.31 -12.28
CA THR A 19 -13.38 14.10 -13.09
C THR A 19 -12.04 14.02 -13.79
N TYR A 20 -11.42 12.86 -13.72
CA TYR A 20 -10.15 12.58 -14.35
C TYR A 20 -10.26 11.37 -15.24
N SER A 21 -9.54 11.41 -16.36
CA SER A 21 -9.41 10.27 -17.25
C SER A 21 -8.01 9.70 -17.04
N LEU A 22 -7.95 8.49 -16.56
CA LEU A 22 -6.68 7.85 -16.23
C LEU A 22 -6.45 6.66 -17.14
N SER A 23 -5.20 6.47 -17.53
CA SER A 23 -4.84 5.32 -18.34
C SER A 23 -4.26 4.26 -17.44
N THR A 24 -4.77 3.05 -17.51
CA THR A 24 -4.28 1.95 -16.70
C THR A 24 -4.09 0.72 -17.57
N SER A 25 -3.05 -0.03 -17.30
CA SER A 25 -2.82 -1.32 -17.95
C SER A 25 -3.29 -2.46 -17.06
N GLY A 26 -3.71 -2.17 -15.84
CA GLY A 26 -4.24 -3.17 -14.93
C GLY A 26 -5.75 -3.24 -14.99
N ASP A 27 -6.33 -3.78 -13.93
CA ASP A 27 -7.77 -3.88 -13.81
C ASP A 27 -8.36 -2.49 -13.58
N PRO A 28 -9.25 -2.02 -14.45
CA PRO A 28 -9.88 -0.71 -14.24
C PRO A 28 -10.60 -0.60 -12.90
N HIS A 29 -11.11 -1.70 -12.39
CA HIS A 29 -11.82 -1.70 -11.11
C HIS A 29 -10.89 -1.32 -9.96
N ASP A 30 -9.64 -1.77 -10.01
CA ASP A 30 -8.67 -1.40 -8.97
C ASP A 30 -8.43 0.11 -8.99
N THR A 31 -8.32 0.71 -10.17
CA THR A 31 -8.14 2.15 -10.29
C THR A 31 -9.35 2.90 -9.73
N GLU A 32 -10.54 2.40 -10.00
CA GLU A 32 -11.75 3.01 -9.47
C GLU A 32 -11.80 2.93 -7.94
N GLU A 33 -11.39 1.82 -7.38
CA GLU A 33 -11.35 1.69 -5.92
C GLU A 33 -10.34 2.63 -5.30
N LEU A 34 -9.17 2.76 -5.91
CA LEU A 34 -8.16 3.68 -5.41
C LEU A 34 -8.65 5.12 -5.48
N ALA A 35 -9.31 5.48 -6.58
CA ALA A 35 -9.87 6.82 -6.72
C ALA A 35 -10.92 7.09 -5.64
N HIS A 36 -11.74 6.10 -5.33
CA HIS A 36 -12.75 6.23 -4.29
C HIS A 36 -12.10 6.45 -2.92
N GLU A 37 -11.03 5.74 -2.63
CA GLU A 37 -10.31 5.91 -1.37
C GLU A 37 -9.74 7.32 -1.25
N VAL A 38 -9.16 7.84 -2.32
CA VAL A 38 -8.62 9.19 -2.30
C VAL A 38 -9.74 10.21 -2.14
N ASP A 39 -10.86 10.01 -2.84
CA ASP A 39 -12.00 10.88 -2.73
C ASP A 39 -12.52 10.96 -1.29
N GLU A 40 -12.67 9.81 -0.65
CA GLU A 40 -13.13 9.78 0.73
C GLU A 40 -12.15 10.43 1.67
N LEU A 41 -10.86 10.20 1.47
CA LEU A 41 -9.84 10.81 2.31
C LEU A 41 -9.86 12.33 2.20
N MET A 42 -9.91 12.84 0.98
CA MET A 42 -9.95 14.28 0.77
C MET A 42 -11.22 14.89 1.35
N SER A 43 -12.34 14.21 1.18
CA SER A 43 -13.60 14.69 1.75
C SER A 43 -13.56 14.73 3.27
N ASN A 44 -12.97 13.73 3.89
CA ASN A 44 -12.82 13.71 5.35
C ASN A 44 -11.92 14.83 5.84
N ILE A 45 -10.81 15.06 5.15
CA ILE A 45 -9.90 16.13 5.52
C ILE A 45 -10.58 17.48 5.39
N ALA A 46 -11.29 17.70 4.30
CA ALA A 46 -11.98 18.98 4.09
C ALA A 46 -13.02 19.23 5.18
N ARG A 47 -13.74 18.21 5.59
CA ARG A 47 -14.74 18.38 6.64
C ARG A 47 -14.11 18.75 7.98
N ARG A 48 -12.96 18.16 8.29
CA ARG A 48 -12.31 18.40 9.57
C ARG A 48 -11.55 19.73 9.61
N ALA A 49 -10.93 20.09 8.49
CA ALA A 49 -10.09 21.27 8.43
C ALA A 49 -10.86 22.53 8.08
N GLY A 50 -12.13 22.40 7.74
CA GLY A 50 -12.94 23.54 7.35
C GLY A 50 -12.76 23.89 5.90
N ASN A 51 -12.69 25.17 5.59
CA ASN A 51 -12.74 25.62 4.20
C ASN A 51 -11.38 25.62 3.52
N LEU A 52 -10.77 24.46 3.43
CA LEU A 52 -9.53 24.33 2.67
C LEU A 52 -9.86 24.20 1.18
N ASP A 53 -9.04 24.80 0.34
CA ASP A 53 -9.17 24.62 -1.08
C ASP A 53 -8.69 23.21 -1.46
N SER A 54 -8.93 22.83 -2.71
CA SER A 54 -8.62 21.47 -3.15
C SER A 54 -7.11 21.22 -3.16
N ALA A 55 -6.31 22.23 -3.45
CA ALA A 55 -4.86 22.04 -3.46
C ALA A 55 -4.32 21.72 -2.07
N ARG A 56 -4.77 22.47 -1.06
CA ARG A 56 -4.33 22.21 0.32
C ARG A 56 -4.87 20.89 0.83
N THR A 57 -6.11 20.58 0.49
CA THR A 57 -6.69 19.29 0.86
C THR A 57 -5.89 18.16 0.27
N ALA A 58 -5.48 18.28 -1.00
CA ALA A 58 -4.69 17.25 -1.66
C ALA A 58 -3.31 17.09 -1.01
N VAL A 59 -2.67 18.19 -0.62
CA VAL A 59 -1.38 18.12 0.06
C VAL A 59 -1.51 17.37 1.37
N LEU A 60 -2.55 17.68 2.15
CA LEU A 60 -2.77 16.98 3.42
C LEU A 60 -3.10 15.52 3.19
N ALA A 61 -3.84 15.21 2.13
CA ALA A 61 -4.13 13.83 1.77
C ALA A 61 -2.85 13.08 1.41
N CYS A 62 -1.98 13.71 0.65
CA CYS A 62 -0.69 13.10 0.29
C CYS A 62 0.15 12.83 1.54
N LEU A 63 0.17 13.78 2.47
CA LEU A 63 0.93 13.60 3.70
C LEU A 63 0.36 12.44 4.52
N HIS A 64 -0.94 12.35 4.59
CA HIS A 64 -1.61 11.26 5.30
C HIS A 64 -1.27 9.91 4.67
N LEU A 65 -1.31 9.85 3.34
CA LEU A 65 -1.00 8.61 2.64
C LEU A 65 0.47 8.23 2.79
N ALA A 66 1.36 9.21 2.77
CA ALA A 66 2.77 8.95 2.98
C ALA A 66 3.02 8.38 4.38
N ASP A 67 2.31 8.90 5.37
CA ASP A 67 2.41 8.40 6.73
C ASP A 67 1.90 6.97 6.83
N ARG A 68 0.78 6.68 6.20
CA ARG A 68 0.24 5.33 6.18
C ARG A 68 1.17 4.36 5.47
N LEU A 69 1.79 4.81 4.38
CA LEU A 69 2.74 3.97 3.66
C LEU A 69 3.94 3.65 4.55
N ARG A 70 4.47 4.65 5.24
CA ARG A 70 5.60 4.42 6.15
C ARG A 70 5.23 3.44 7.25
N THR A 71 4.05 3.60 7.82
CA THR A 71 3.58 2.69 8.86
C THR A 71 3.46 1.27 8.33
N ALA A 72 2.90 1.12 7.14
CA ALA A 72 2.76 -0.20 6.53
C ALA A 72 4.12 -0.82 6.25
N GLU A 73 5.06 -0.03 5.77
CA GLU A 73 6.41 -0.51 5.51
C GLU A 73 7.11 -0.96 6.79
N GLN A 74 6.92 -0.19 7.85
CA GLN A 74 7.49 -0.56 9.14
C GLN A 74 6.89 -1.85 9.67
N GLN A 75 5.58 -1.98 9.57
CA GLN A 75 4.90 -3.19 10.01
C GLN A 75 5.34 -4.40 9.19
N LEU A 76 5.51 -4.22 7.90
CA LEU A 76 5.98 -5.30 7.04
C LEU A 76 7.41 -5.69 7.41
N GLY A 77 8.26 -4.71 7.68
CA GLY A 77 9.63 -4.96 8.10
C GLY A 77 9.68 -5.73 9.42
N GLU A 78 8.86 -5.32 10.38
CA GLU A 78 8.79 -6.01 11.67
C GLU A 78 8.30 -7.44 11.50
N LEU A 79 7.30 -7.63 10.66
CA LEU A 79 6.79 -8.97 10.40
C LEU A 79 7.84 -9.84 9.75
N ARG A 80 8.54 -9.33 8.76
CA ARG A 80 9.61 -10.08 8.10
C ARG A 80 10.72 -10.45 9.09
N HIS A 81 11.08 -9.52 9.95
CA HIS A 81 12.10 -9.77 10.96
C HIS A 81 11.64 -10.86 11.93
N SER A 82 10.41 -10.75 12.39
CA SER A 82 9.86 -11.74 13.33
C SER A 82 9.81 -13.12 12.72
N VAL A 83 9.37 -13.22 11.46
CA VAL A 83 9.32 -14.51 10.76
C VAL A 83 10.73 -15.08 10.59
N SER A 84 11.68 -14.23 10.21
CA SER A 84 13.05 -14.65 10.02
C SER A 84 13.66 -15.17 11.34
N ASP A 85 13.39 -14.47 12.44
CA ASP A 85 13.89 -14.89 13.75
C ASP A 85 13.30 -16.23 14.16
N LYS A 86 12.00 -16.40 13.97
CA LYS A 86 11.35 -17.66 14.33
C LYS A 86 11.85 -18.81 13.47
N THR A 87 12.08 -18.54 12.21
CA THR A 87 12.62 -19.56 11.31
C THR A 87 14.02 -19.96 11.73
N ARG A 88 14.83 -19.00 12.14
CA ARG A 88 16.18 -19.31 12.63
C ARG A 88 16.14 -20.12 13.90
N ASP A 89 15.27 -19.72 14.83
CA ASP A 89 15.12 -20.46 16.08
C ASP A 89 14.68 -21.89 15.82
N PHE A 90 13.75 -22.07 14.90
CA PHE A 90 13.27 -23.40 14.57
C PHE A 90 14.37 -24.25 13.95
N ALA A 91 15.16 -23.63 13.05
CA ALA A 91 16.29 -24.33 12.44
C ALA A 91 17.31 -24.75 13.48
N MET A 92 17.56 -23.90 14.47
CA MET A 92 18.48 -24.25 15.54
C MET A 92 17.96 -25.41 16.36
N LEU A 93 16.68 -25.45 16.64
CA LEU A 93 16.08 -26.57 17.36
C LEU A 93 16.19 -27.86 16.57
N LEU A 94 15.99 -27.79 15.27
CA LEU A 94 16.14 -28.96 14.42
C LEU A 94 17.57 -29.45 14.41
N ASP A 95 18.53 -28.56 14.36
CA ASP A 95 19.94 -28.95 14.42
C ASP A 95 20.25 -29.67 15.69
N LYS A 96 19.76 -29.17 16.81
CA LYS A 96 19.99 -29.84 18.08
C LYS A 96 19.33 -31.19 18.14
N ALA A 97 18.14 -31.32 17.56
CA ALA A 97 17.40 -32.57 17.65
C ALA A 97 17.96 -33.64 16.73
N PHE A 98 18.49 -33.25 15.58
CA PHE A 98 18.86 -34.21 14.56
C PHE A 98 20.33 -34.21 14.20
N ALA A 99 21.12 -33.33 14.81
CA ALA A 99 22.52 -33.24 14.44
C ALA A 99 23.23 -34.52 14.77
N PRO A 100 23.84 -35.16 13.80
CA PRO A 100 24.57 -36.39 14.09
C PRO A 100 25.81 -36.08 14.90
N GLY A 101 26.13 -36.94 15.80
CA GLY A 101 27.31 -36.76 16.59
C GLY A 101 27.19 -35.75 17.70
N GLU A 102 26.06 -35.10 17.78
CA GLU A 102 25.86 -34.15 18.85
C GLU A 102 25.78 -34.79 20.20
N GLY A 103 25.29 -35.96 20.20
CA GLY A 103 25.19 -36.66 21.44
C GLY A 103 26.50 -37.24 21.91
N ASP A 104 27.42 -37.20 21.04
CA ASP A 104 28.71 -37.76 21.39
C ASP A 104 29.46 -36.87 22.36
#